data_93b7019663fae215641de48343f174e6
#
_entry.id   93b7019663fae215641de48343f174e6
#
_cell.length_a   1.000
_cell.length_b   1.000
_cell.length_c   1.000
_cell.angle_alpha   90.00
_cell.angle_beta   90.00
_cell.angle_gamma   90.00
#
_symmetry.space_group_name_H-M   'P 1'
#
loop_
_entity.id
_entity.type
_entity.pdbx_description
1 polymer ?
#
loop_
_entity_poly.entity_id
_entity_poly.type
_entity_poly.pdbx_seq_one_letter_code
_entity_poly.pdbx_strand_id
1 'polypeptide(L)'
;IGITENGDYRSCGFHEGYRIGNVKDKKLRTAWEELQKSPLHLKLRDKSNIKGRCGVCEYSEICGGCRTRAEYYTGDLFESDPACNYIPKVLREDPKYLERMREELYKK
;
A
#
# COMPACT_ATOMS: atom_id res chain seq x y z
N ILE A 1 -1.62 -14.01 1.42
CA ILE A 1 -0.46 -14.49 2.16
C ILE A 1 0.53 -15.15 1.21
N GLY A 2 1.81 -14.91 1.42
CA GLY A 2 2.88 -15.52 0.67
C GLY A 2 3.78 -16.37 1.55
N ILE A 3 4.44 -17.36 0.94
CA ILE A 3 5.46 -18.18 1.58
C ILE A 3 6.75 -18.02 0.78
N THR A 4 7.84 -17.61 1.45
CA THR A 4 9.13 -17.46 0.80
C THR A 4 9.83 -18.81 0.59
N GLU A 5 10.90 -18.82 -0.19
CA GLU A 5 11.75 -20.00 -0.39
C GLU A 5 12.33 -20.56 0.92
N ASN A 6 12.51 -19.71 1.93
CA ASN A 6 12.98 -20.09 3.25
C ASN A 6 11.85 -20.56 4.18
N GLY A 7 10.61 -20.57 3.70
CA GLY A 7 9.44 -20.99 4.46
C GLY A 7 8.83 -19.89 5.33
N ASP A 8 9.23 -18.64 5.19
CA ASP A 8 8.66 -17.53 5.95
C ASP A 8 7.29 -17.14 5.39
N TYR A 9 6.32 -16.96 6.29
CA TYR A 9 5.02 -16.40 5.94
C TYR A 9 5.11 -14.87 5.86
N ARG A 10 4.61 -14.31 4.75
CA ARG A 10 4.52 -12.87 4.52
C ARG A 10 3.13 -12.47 4.05
N SER A 11 2.75 -11.24 4.32
CA SER A 11 1.47 -10.69 3.84
C SER A 11 1.45 -10.50 2.33
N CYS A 12 2.60 -10.18 1.74
CA CYS A 12 2.80 -10.01 0.31
C CYS A 12 4.17 -10.56 -0.08
N GLY A 13 4.25 -11.26 -1.22
CA GLY A 13 5.51 -11.83 -1.72
C GLY A 13 6.58 -10.78 -2.02
N PHE A 14 6.18 -9.55 -2.25
CA PHE A 14 7.09 -8.44 -2.53
C PHE A 14 7.44 -7.58 -1.32
N HIS A 15 6.76 -7.78 -0.18
CA HIS A 15 6.99 -7.00 1.03
C HIS A 15 7.89 -7.76 2.00
N GLU A 16 9.11 -7.30 2.17
CA GLU A 16 10.12 -7.96 3.01
C GLU A 16 10.05 -7.56 4.49
N GLY A 17 9.39 -6.46 4.80
CA GLY A 17 9.43 -5.84 6.12
C GLY A 17 8.57 -6.50 7.19
N TYR A 18 7.62 -7.39 6.84
CA TYR A 18 6.70 -7.99 7.79
C TYR A 18 6.63 -9.51 7.64
N ARG A 19 7.13 -10.20 8.64
CA ARG A 19 7.14 -11.67 8.73
C ARG A 19 6.18 -12.13 9.81
N ILE A 20 5.34 -13.11 9.50
CA ILE A 20 4.30 -13.64 10.41
C ILE A 20 4.81 -14.88 11.16
N GLY A 21 5.80 -15.56 10.62
CA GLY A 21 6.35 -16.79 11.17
C GLY A 21 6.98 -17.64 10.07
N ASN A 22 7.23 -18.91 10.36
CA ASN A 22 7.82 -19.87 9.43
C ASN A 22 7.03 -21.16 9.41
N VAL A 23 7.03 -21.86 8.29
CA VAL A 23 6.33 -23.15 8.11
C VAL A 23 6.79 -24.23 9.09
N LYS A 24 8.03 -24.11 9.62
CA LYS A 24 8.57 -25.05 10.62
C LYS A 24 7.92 -24.88 11.99
N ASP A 25 7.49 -23.66 12.32
CA ASP A 25 7.02 -23.32 13.66
C ASP A 25 5.51 -23.11 13.73
N LYS A 26 4.87 -22.89 12.58
CA LYS A 26 3.49 -22.43 12.51
C LYS A 26 2.78 -22.99 11.28
N LYS A 27 1.57 -23.53 11.49
CA LYS A 27 0.72 -24.00 10.39
C LYS A 27 0.17 -22.81 9.59
N LEU A 28 -0.07 -23.02 8.30
CA LEU A 28 -0.65 -22.00 7.40
C LEU A 28 -1.94 -21.39 7.95
N ARG A 29 -2.85 -22.21 8.46
CA ARG A 29 -4.10 -21.73 9.06
C ARG A 29 -3.85 -20.73 10.19
N THR A 30 -2.94 -21.07 11.11
CA THR A 30 -2.58 -20.19 12.22
C THR A 30 -1.97 -18.89 11.73
N ALA A 31 -1.05 -18.96 10.76
CA ALA A 31 -0.45 -17.78 10.14
C ALA A 31 -1.51 -16.89 9.48
N TRP A 32 -2.47 -17.49 8.78
CA TRP A 32 -3.57 -16.76 8.14
C TRP A 32 -4.47 -16.06 9.15
N GLU A 33 -4.83 -16.75 10.23
CA GLU A 33 -5.65 -16.17 11.31
C GLU A 33 -4.94 -15.01 12.01
N GLU A 34 -3.65 -15.16 12.29
CA GLU A 34 -2.83 -14.10 12.88
C GLU A 34 -2.71 -12.89 11.94
N LEU A 35 -2.53 -13.13 10.64
CA LEU A 35 -2.49 -12.08 9.63
C LEU A 35 -3.78 -11.26 9.63
N GLN A 36 -4.93 -11.91 9.68
CA GLN A 36 -6.22 -11.24 9.67
C GLN A 36 -6.46 -10.38 10.91
N LYS A 37 -5.86 -10.75 12.04
CA LYS A 37 -5.99 -10.03 13.33
C LYS A 37 -4.84 -9.05 13.59
N SER A 38 -3.81 -9.05 12.76
CA SER A 38 -2.66 -8.16 12.93
C SER A 38 -3.09 -6.68 12.91
N PRO A 39 -2.65 -5.88 13.89
CA PRO A 39 -2.96 -4.44 13.93
C PRO A 39 -2.55 -3.71 12.65
N LEU A 40 -1.39 -4.06 12.08
CA LEU A 40 -0.92 -3.48 10.82
C LEU A 40 -1.88 -3.80 9.67
N HIS A 41 -2.32 -5.05 9.54
CA HIS A 41 -3.21 -5.46 8.45
C HIS A 41 -4.63 -4.92 8.61
N LEU A 42 -5.11 -4.79 9.85
CA LEU A 42 -6.37 -4.10 10.13
C LEU A 42 -6.28 -2.63 9.71
N LYS A 43 -5.17 -1.97 10.01
CA LYS A 43 -4.93 -0.59 9.60
C LYS A 43 -4.84 -0.45 8.07
N LEU A 44 -4.20 -1.42 7.39
CA LEU A 44 -4.10 -1.43 5.92
C LEU A 44 -5.47 -1.65 5.23
N ARG A 45 -6.36 -2.39 5.86
CA ARG A 45 -7.72 -2.61 5.33
C ARG A 45 -8.62 -1.38 5.48
N ASP A 46 -8.36 -0.55 6.46
CA ASP A 46 -9.04 0.73 6.61
C ASP A 46 -8.44 1.75 5.65
N LYS A 47 -9.11 1.96 4.53
CA LYS A 47 -8.63 2.82 3.45
C LYS A 47 -8.52 4.29 3.83
N SER A 48 -9.15 4.70 4.93
CA SER A 48 -9.02 6.07 5.47
C SER A 48 -7.61 6.39 5.97
N ASN A 49 -6.79 5.37 6.24
CA ASN A 49 -5.39 5.54 6.65
C ASN A 49 -4.44 5.84 5.49
N ILE A 50 -4.88 5.65 4.24
CA ILE A 50 -4.05 5.89 3.05
C ILE A 50 -3.99 7.37 2.75
N LYS A 51 -2.78 7.87 2.52
CA LYS A 51 -2.48 9.28 2.27
C LYS A 51 -2.44 9.61 0.77
N GLY A 52 -2.33 10.90 0.48
CA GLY A 52 -2.08 11.42 -0.85
C GLY A 52 -3.15 11.06 -1.88
N ARG A 53 -2.75 10.88 -3.14
CA ARG A 53 -3.66 10.58 -4.25
C ARG A 53 -4.49 9.31 -4.04
N CYS A 54 -3.87 8.28 -3.53
CA CYS A 54 -4.58 7.02 -3.26
C CYS A 54 -5.66 7.20 -2.19
N GLY A 55 -5.43 8.06 -1.19
CA GLY A 55 -6.37 8.33 -0.10
C GLY A 55 -7.62 9.08 -0.53
N VAL A 56 -7.52 9.91 -1.58
CA VAL A 56 -8.66 10.69 -2.10
C VAL A 56 -9.23 10.10 -3.40
N CYS A 57 -8.70 8.98 -3.84
CA CYS A 57 -9.12 8.34 -5.07
C CYS A 57 -10.52 7.70 -4.93
N GLU A 58 -11.38 7.91 -5.91
CA GLU A 58 -12.70 7.30 -5.96
C GLU A 58 -12.68 5.77 -6.04
N TYR A 59 -11.53 5.20 -6.40
CA TYR A 59 -11.31 3.75 -6.44
C TYR A 59 -10.63 3.19 -5.19
N SER A 60 -10.44 3.99 -4.14
CA SER A 60 -9.69 3.58 -2.94
C SER A 60 -10.23 2.30 -2.29
N GLU A 61 -11.55 2.09 -2.27
CA GLU A 61 -12.16 0.92 -1.65
C GLU A 61 -11.83 -0.39 -2.37
N ILE A 62 -11.60 -0.34 -3.67
CA ILE A 62 -11.30 -1.53 -4.49
C ILE A 62 -9.84 -1.65 -4.90
N CYS A 63 -9.07 -0.57 -4.83
CA CYS A 63 -7.67 -0.54 -5.24
C CYS A 63 -6.73 -0.28 -4.06
N GLY A 64 -6.64 0.95 -3.61
CA GLY A 64 -5.72 1.39 -2.56
C GLY A 64 -4.26 1.50 -2.97
N GLY A 65 -3.88 1.17 -4.20
CA GLY A 65 -2.50 1.18 -4.69
C GLY A 65 -1.64 0.04 -4.12
N CYS A 66 -0.41 -0.07 -4.60
CA CYS A 66 0.55 -1.04 -4.06
C CYS A 66 1.26 -0.47 -2.84
N ARG A 67 1.01 -1.04 -1.68
CA ARG A 67 1.60 -0.58 -0.42
C ARG A 67 3.11 -0.83 -0.35
N THR A 68 3.57 -1.91 -0.95
CA THR A 68 5.00 -2.23 -1.02
C THR A 68 5.78 -1.20 -1.84
N ARG A 69 5.24 -0.80 -3.01
CA ARG A 69 5.86 0.28 -3.80
C ARG A 69 5.84 1.60 -3.07
N ALA A 70 4.73 1.93 -2.41
CA ALA A 70 4.64 3.14 -1.61
C ALA A 70 5.75 3.19 -0.55
N GLU A 71 5.91 2.13 0.23
CA GLU A 71 6.96 2.05 1.25
C GLU A 71 8.37 2.11 0.65
N TYR A 72 8.62 1.36 -0.41
CA TYR A 72 9.94 1.31 -1.04
C TYR A 72 10.41 2.67 -1.54
N TYR A 73 9.54 3.42 -2.21
CA TYR A 73 9.92 4.69 -2.82
C TYR A 73 9.76 5.91 -1.92
N THR A 74 8.87 5.84 -0.93
CA THR A 74 8.57 7.00 -0.05
C THR A 74 9.02 6.80 1.40
N GLY A 75 9.28 5.57 1.81
CA GLY A 75 9.53 5.22 3.21
C GLY A 75 8.26 5.10 4.06
N ASP A 76 7.08 5.28 3.48
CA ASP A 76 5.80 5.25 4.18
C ASP A 76 4.84 4.26 3.51
N LEU A 77 4.49 3.19 4.22
CA LEU A 77 3.57 2.14 3.76
C LEU A 77 2.18 2.68 3.42
N PHE A 78 1.79 3.81 3.99
CA PHE A 78 0.48 4.43 3.81
C PHE A 78 0.46 5.58 2.80
N GLU A 79 1.57 5.89 2.19
CA GLU A 79 1.66 6.93 1.16
C GLU A 79 1.06 6.46 -0.17
N SER A 80 0.85 7.39 -1.10
CA SER A 80 0.38 7.06 -2.44
C SER A 80 1.34 6.13 -3.17
N ASP A 81 0.79 5.26 -4.01
CA ASP A 81 1.59 4.43 -4.92
C ASP A 81 2.19 5.31 -6.01
N PRO A 82 3.53 5.50 -6.04
CA PRO A 82 4.16 6.40 -7.01
C PRO A 82 4.13 5.90 -8.45
N ALA A 83 3.86 4.62 -8.67
CA ALA A 83 3.79 4.03 -10.02
C ALA A 83 2.41 4.23 -10.67
N CYS A 84 1.41 4.73 -9.94
CA CYS A 84 0.09 4.97 -10.48
C CYS A 84 0.05 6.29 -11.26
N ASN A 85 -0.37 6.23 -12.53
CA ASN A 85 -0.53 7.40 -13.39
C ASN A 85 -1.94 8.01 -13.33
N TYR A 86 -2.86 7.35 -12.66
CA TYR A 86 -4.23 7.83 -12.54
C TYR A 86 -4.31 9.04 -11.61
N ILE A 87 -4.98 10.08 -12.07
CA ILE A 87 -5.26 11.26 -11.26
C ILE A 87 -6.70 11.16 -10.75
N PRO A 88 -6.93 11.05 -9.44
CA PRO A 88 -8.28 11.00 -8.88
C PRO A 88 -9.15 12.17 -9.33
N LYS A 89 -10.44 11.90 -9.50
CA LYS A 89 -11.41 12.87 -10.00
C LYS A 89 -11.39 14.18 -9.19
N VAL A 90 -11.37 14.08 -7.88
CA VAL A 90 -11.34 15.25 -6.99
C VAL A 90 -10.12 16.15 -7.24
N LEU A 91 -8.98 15.59 -7.62
CA LEU A 91 -7.76 16.33 -7.94
C LEU A 91 -7.78 16.88 -9.37
N ARG A 92 -8.37 16.15 -10.32
CA ARG A 92 -8.53 16.64 -11.70
C ARG A 92 -9.43 17.86 -11.77
N GLU A 93 -10.38 17.98 -10.87
CA GLU A 93 -11.31 19.10 -10.77
C GLU A 93 -10.77 20.25 -9.92
N ASP A 94 -9.61 20.10 -9.26
CA ASP A 94 -8.96 21.13 -8.45
C ASP A 94 -7.96 21.95 -9.29
N PRO A 95 -8.27 23.24 -9.62
CA PRO A 95 -7.38 24.08 -10.41
C PRO A 95 -6.00 24.28 -9.77
N LYS A 96 -5.94 24.36 -8.44
CA LYS A 96 -4.68 24.52 -7.68
C LYS A 96 -3.78 23.29 -7.80
N TYR A 97 -4.38 22.12 -7.82
CA TYR A 97 -3.63 20.87 -8.01
C TYR A 97 -3.00 20.82 -9.41
N LEU A 98 -3.78 21.15 -10.44
CA LEU A 98 -3.33 21.17 -11.83
C LEU A 98 -2.22 22.20 -12.06
N GLU A 99 -2.32 23.36 -11.43
CA GLU A 99 -1.30 24.40 -11.51
C GLU A 99 0.03 23.94 -10.91
N ARG A 100 0.01 23.35 -9.69
CA ARG A 100 1.20 22.80 -9.06
C ARG A 100 1.84 21.69 -9.89
N MET A 101 1.03 20.80 -10.46
CA MET A 101 1.51 19.73 -11.33
C MET A 101 2.24 20.28 -12.56
N ARG A 102 1.72 21.35 -13.16
CA ARG A 102 2.37 22.03 -14.29
C ARG A 102 3.72 22.62 -13.89
N GLU A 103 3.75 23.32 -12.76
CA GLU A 103 4.99 23.89 -12.25
C GLU A 103 6.07 22.83 -12.00
N GLU A 104 5.72 21.69 -11.41
CA GLU A 104 6.65 20.58 -11.17
C GLU A 104 7.18 19.97 -12.46
N LEU A 105 6.34 19.83 -13.49
CA LEU A 105 6.75 19.30 -14.79
C LEU A 105 7.72 20.23 -15.54
N TYR A 106 7.60 21.52 -15.36
CA TYR A 106 8.45 22.52 -16.04
C TYR A 106 9.71 22.91 -15.26
N LYS A 107 9.87 22.47 -14.02
CA LYS A 107 11.06 22.71 -13.21
C LYS A 107 12.25 21.79 -13.52
N LYS A 108 12.10 20.85 -14.43
CA LYS A 108 13.17 19.91 -14.80
C LYS A 108 14.09 20.49 -15.87
#